data_5f3d3be80f13cea2a13f4ee28fa3f06f
#
_entry.id   5f3d3be80f13cea2a13f4ee28fa3f06f
#
_cell.length_a   1.000
_cell.length_b   1.000
_cell.length_c   1.000
_cell.angle_alpha   90.00
_cell.angle_beta   90.00
_cell.angle_gamma   90.00
#
_symmetry.space_group_name_H-M   'P 1'
#
loop_
_entity.id
_entity.type
_entity.pdbx_description
1 polymer ?
#
loop_
_entity_poly.entity_id
_entity_poly.type
_entity_poly.pdbx_seq_one_letter_code
_entity_poly.pdbx_strand_id
1 'polypeptide(L)'
;MHEWTQKRAIGHFHPLRPAIKTIVIHQSSVCARSVLQHERDAIVRVTLSSICTSDLHIKHGSVPRAVPGITVGHEMVGVVEEVGSAITSVKPGDRVAVNVETFCGSCFFCQHGWVNNCTDPNGGWALGCRIDGGQAEYVRVPYADQGLDKIPDSVTDEQALFVGDVLATGYWAAQISEIKEDDTVLIIGAGPTGLCTLQCVRLLHPKRIIVCDIDEARLDFVRLHYPEVLTTTPDCLTDFVLANSDHGGADVVLEVAGSKTTFRMAWECARPNAIVTVVALYNGPQSLPLPDMYGKNLIFKTGGVDGCNCAETLKLIEEGKIDTTPLITHTYALKDIEEAYRVFETRLDGVIKIAIKSAE
;
A
#
# COMPACT_ATOMS: atom_id res chain seq x y z
N MET A 1 10.56 -24.38 47.33
CA MET A 1 9.20 -24.48 46.78
C MET A 1 8.64 -23.06 46.70
N HIS A 2 8.73 -22.44 45.58
CA HIS A 2 8.12 -21.13 45.29
C HIS A 2 7.06 -21.33 44.24
N GLU A 3 5.80 -21.14 44.61
CA GLU A 3 4.64 -21.15 43.71
C GLU A 3 4.68 -19.96 42.78
N TRP A 4 4.71 -20.22 41.49
CA TRP A 4 4.45 -19.25 40.44
C TRP A 4 2.95 -19.19 40.16
N THR A 5 2.28 -18.18 40.69
CA THR A 5 0.89 -17.89 40.36
C THR A 5 0.83 -17.32 38.94
N GLN A 6 0.34 -18.13 38.01
CA GLN A 6 -0.03 -17.72 36.66
C GLN A 6 -1.25 -16.77 36.71
N LYS A 7 -1.03 -15.49 36.46
CA LYS A 7 -2.11 -14.61 36.02
C LYS A 7 -2.27 -14.76 34.49
N ARG A 8 -3.27 -15.55 34.09
CA ARG A 8 -3.75 -15.59 32.71
C ARG A 8 -4.38 -14.24 32.36
N ALA A 9 -3.74 -13.45 31.50
CA ALA A 9 -4.40 -12.39 30.77
C ALA A 9 -5.20 -13.04 29.63
N ILE A 10 -6.48 -13.34 29.90
CA ILE A 10 -7.44 -13.70 28.86
C ILE A 10 -7.77 -12.39 28.15
N GLY A 11 -7.26 -12.21 26.92
CA GLY A 11 -7.68 -11.14 26.06
C GLY A 11 -9.17 -11.27 25.79
N HIS A 12 -9.95 -10.33 26.29
CA HIS A 12 -11.35 -10.24 25.97
C HIS A 12 -11.50 -9.95 24.48
N PHE A 13 -12.00 -10.92 23.71
CA PHE A 13 -12.59 -10.65 22.40
C PHE A 13 -13.72 -9.66 22.63
N HIS A 14 -13.52 -8.41 22.23
CA HIS A 14 -14.62 -7.46 22.15
C HIS A 14 -15.58 -7.94 21.04
N PRO A 15 -16.89 -7.97 21.31
CA PRO A 15 -17.86 -8.25 20.27
C PRO A 15 -17.71 -7.22 19.15
N LEU A 16 -17.83 -7.69 17.91
CA LEU A 16 -17.81 -6.88 16.70
C LEU A 16 -18.65 -5.63 16.92
N ARG A 17 -18.04 -4.45 16.89
CA ARG A 17 -18.77 -3.19 16.90
C ARG A 17 -19.71 -3.17 15.69
N PRO A 18 -20.94 -2.63 15.82
CA PRO A 18 -21.83 -2.52 14.68
C PRO A 18 -21.12 -1.78 13.55
N ALA A 19 -21.31 -2.26 12.31
CA ALA A 19 -20.75 -1.66 11.10
C ALA A 19 -20.89 -0.12 11.17
N ILE A 20 -19.80 0.59 10.90
CA ILE A 20 -19.78 2.05 10.82
C ILE A 20 -20.74 2.42 9.71
N LYS A 21 -21.96 2.86 10.07
CA LYS A 21 -23.07 3.04 9.14
C LYS A 21 -22.93 4.26 8.23
N THR A 22 -21.89 5.10 8.38
CA THR A 22 -21.73 6.26 7.51
C THR A 22 -20.27 6.75 7.61
N ILE A 23 -19.48 6.55 6.55
CA ILE A 23 -18.43 7.50 6.25
C ILE A 23 -19.17 8.72 5.76
N VAL A 24 -19.12 9.80 6.51
CA VAL A 24 -19.63 11.08 6.05
C VAL A 24 -18.58 11.61 5.09
N ILE A 25 -18.78 11.34 3.80
CA ILE A 25 -18.16 12.15 2.75
C ILE A 25 -18.91 13.48 2.90
N HIS A 26 -18.30 14.44 3.57
CA HIS A 26 -18.93 15.74 3.78
C HIS A 26 -19.03 16.45 2.44
N GLN A 27 -20.22 16.41 1.81
CA GLN A 27 -20.59 17.47 0.88
C GLN A 27 -20.55 18.80 1.66
N SER A 28 -19.70 19.70 1.20
CA SER A 28 -19.74 21.16 1.47
C SER A 28 -20.02 21.61 2.92
N SER A 29 -19.33 21.09 3.91
CA SER A 29 -18.94 21.90 5.04
C SER A 29 -17.55 22.47 4.69
N VAL A 30 -17.38 23.78 4.81
CA VAL A 30 -16.06 24.44 4.78
C VAL A 30 -15.21 23.64 5.77
N CYS A 31 -14.40 22.70 5.27
CA CYS A 31 -13.53 21.91 6.11
C CYS A 31 -12.61 22.95 6.78
N ALA A 32 -12.61 23.00 8.09
CA ALA A 32 -11.77 23.95 8.81
C ALA A 32 -10.35 23.73 8.29
N ARG A 33 -9.70 24.80 7.80
CA ARG A 33 -8.33 24.74 7.28
C ARG A 33 -7.48 23.98 8.28
N SER A 34 -6.77 22.93 7.83
CA SER A 34 -5.82 22.20 8.65
C SER A 34 -4.83 23.17 9.30
N VAL A 35 -4.57 22.99 10.60
CA VAL A 35 -3.65 23.86 11.35
C VAL A 35 -2.53 23.03 11.96
N LEU A 36 -1.36 23.65 12.13
CA LEU A 36 -0.25 23.04 12.87
C LEU A 36 -0.69 22.75 14.31
N GLN A 37 -0.42 21.56 14.80
CA GLN A 37 -0.69 21.12 16.18
C GLN A 37 0.59 20.93 16.98
N HIS A 38 1.72 20.77 16.27
CA HIS A 38 3.03 20.55 16.86
C HIS A 38 4.13 21.21 16.01
N GLU A 39 5.25 21.55 16.64
CA GLU A 39 6.41 22.16 15.97
C GLU A 39 7.04 21.28 14.88
N ARG A 40 6.74 19.98 14.85
CA ARG A 40 7.18 18.99 13.86
C ARG A 40 6.14 18.68 12.78
N ASP A 41 5.05 19.42 12.72
CA ASP A 41 4.01 19.27 11.70
C ASP A 41 4.29 20.11 10.46
N ALA A 42 3.74 19.74 9.34
CA ALA A 42 3.55 20.61 8.18
C ALA A 42 2.08 20.59 7.73
N ILE A 43 1.65 21.67 7.07
CA ILE A 43 0.41 21.72 6.31
C ILE A 43 0.78 21.64 4.84
N VAL A 44 0.17 20.69 4.16
CA VAL A 44 0.32 20.51 2.71
C VAL A 44 -0.99 20.86 2.04
N ARG A 45 -0.93 21.78 1.08
CA ARG A 45 -2.02 22.01 0.13
C ARG A 45 -1.97 20.92 -0.91
N VAL A 46 -2.95 20.03 -0.88
CA VAL A 46 -3.03 18.86 -1.76
C VAL A 46 -3.33 19.31 -3.18
N THR A 47 -2.51 18.90 -4.14
CA THR A 47 -2.74 19.12 -5.57
C THR A 47 -3.42 17.92 -6.21
N LEU A 48 -3.00 16.72 -5.82
CA LEU A 48 -3.53 15.47 -6.32
C LEU A 48 -3.58 14.43 -5.21
N SER A 49 -4.70 13.73 -5.08
CA SER A 49 -4.85 12.57 -4.20
C SER A 49 -5.42 11.37 -4.97
N SER A 50 -5.54 10.22 -4.33
CA SER A 50 -6.06 9.01 -4.97
C SER A 50 -7.01 8.27 -4.05
N ILE A 51 -7.82 7.36 -4.63
CA ILE A 51 -8.63 6.39 -3.90
C ILE A 51 -7.88 5.06 -3.86
N CYS A 52 -7.74 4.50 -2.65
CA CYS A 52 -7.14 3.20 -2.41
C CYS A 52 -8.19 2.18 -1.94
N THR A 53 -7.92 0.90 -2.17
CA THR A 53 -8.76 -0.19 -1.64
C THR A 53 -8.83 -0.15 -0.11
N SER A 54 -7.80 0.35 0.56
CA SER A 54 -7.78 0.54 2.02
C SER A 54 -8.84 1.55 2.48
N ASP A 55 -9.17 2.57 1.68
CA ASP A 55 -10.27 3.49 1.98
C ASP A 55 -11.63 2.76 1.97
N LEU A 56 -11.82 1.80 1.05
CA LEU A 56 -13.00 0.95 1.03
C LEU A 56 -13.03 0.02 2.25
N HIS A 57 -11.90 -0.53 2.68
CA HIS A 57 -11.82 -1.32 3.92
C HIS A 57 -12.21 -0.49 5.15
N ILE A 58 -11.81 0.79 5.21
CA ILE A 58 -12.26 1.73 6.25
C ILE A 58 -13.78 1.94 6.14
N LYS A 59 -14.27 2.26 4.95
CA LYS A 59 -15.70 2.47 4.65
C LYS A 59 -16.55 1.28 5.09
N HIS A 60 -16.07 0.06 4.88
CA HIS A 60 -16.79 -1.17 5.25
C HIS A 60 -16.53 -1.63 6.70
N GLY A 61 -15.79 -0.86 7.50
CA GLY A 61 -15.52 -1.18 8.90
C GLY A 61 -14.55 -2.36 9.09
N SER A 62 -13.78 -2.73 8.07
CA SER A 62 -12.81 -3.84 8.13
C SER A 62 -11.47 -3.43 8.77
N VAL A 63 -11.27 -2.15 9.07
CA VAL A 63 -10.06 -1.64 9.73
C VAL A 63 -10.40 -1.24 11.17
N PRO A 64 -10.12 -2.10 12.16
CA PRO A 64 -10.59 -1.88 13.55
C PRO A 64 -10.02 -0.62 14.21
N ARG A 65 -8.86 -0.14 13.75
CA ARG A 65 -8.19 1.06 14.27
C ARG A 65 -8.68 2.37 13.62
N ALA A 66 -9.47 2.30 12.56
CA ALA A 66 -9.98 3.50 11.90
C ALA A 66 -10.92 4.30 12.82
N VAL A 67 -10.77 5.62 12.78
CA VAL A 67 -11.57 6.55 13.59
C VAL A 67 -12.73 7.07 12.76
N PRO A 68 -13.99 6.91 13.23
CA PRO A 68 -15.13 7.45 12.51
C PRO A 68 -15.14 8.99 12.44
N GLY A 69 -15.55 9.54 11.30
CA GLY A 69 -15.74 10.98 11.12
C GLY A 69 -14.50 11.75 10.69
N ILE A 70 -13.39 11.08 10.41
CA ILE A 70 -12.20 11.68 9.81
C ILE A 70 -12.33 11.77 8.28
N THR A 71 -11.56 12.67 7.69
CA THR A 71 -11.30 12.69 6.25
C THR A 71 -10.41 11.49 5.88
N VAL A 72 -10.82 10.69 4.91
CA VAL A 72 -10.02 9.57 4.40
C VAL A 72 -8.98 10.03 3.36
N GLY A 73 -8.24 9.08 2.80
CA GLY A 73 -7.19 9.33 1.79
C GLY A 73 -5.80 9.38 2.39
N HIS A 74 -4.93 8.53 1.87
CA HIS A 74 -3.56 8.35 2.34
C HIS A 74 -2.53 8.29 1.20
N GLU A 75 -2.98 8.53 -0.03
CA GLU A 75 -2.13 8.70 -1.20
C GLU A 75 -2.32 10.11 -1.72
N MET A 76 -1.28 10.93 -1.68
CA MET A 76 -1.36 12.31 -2.12
C MET A 76 -0.01 12.95 -2.38
N VAL A 77 -0.04 13.98 -3.20
CA VAL A 77 1.05 14.92 -3.43
C VAL A 77 0.52 16.34 -3.27
N GLY A 78 1.39 17.29 -3.04
CA GLY A 78 0.98 18.68 -2.89
C GLY A 78 2.14 19.65 -2.73
N VAL A 79 1.79 20.84 -2.30
CA VAL A 79 2.73 21.94 -2.02
C VAL A 79 2.70 22.26 -0.55
N VAL A 80 3.85 22.35 0.09
CA VAL A 80 3.98 22.75 1.48
C VAL A 80 3.46 24.18 1.62
N GLU A 81 2.46 24.36 2.47
CA GLU A 81 1.84 25.66 2.75
C GLU A 81 2.46 26.32 3.99
N GLU A 82 2.66 25.52 5.06
CA GLU A 82 3.16 25.98 6.35
C GLU A 82 3.96 24.86 7.02
N VAL A 83 4.99 25.20 7.77
CA VAL A 83 5.81 24.26 8.55
C VAL A 83 5.94 24.70 9.99
N GLY A 84 6.00 23.74 10.91
CA GLY A 84 6.33 23.97 12.30
C GLY A 84 7.80 24.37 12.49
N SER A 85 8.10 24.99 13.62
CA SER A 85 9.41 25.59 13.89
C SER A 85 10.59 24.60 13.96
N ALA A 86 10.30 23.31 14.14
CA ALA A 86 11.34 22.26 14.20
C ALA A 86 11.59 21.55 12.86
N ILE A 87 10.84 21.91 11.80
CA ILE A 87 11.01 21.30 10.47
C ILE A 87 12.22 21.89 9.74
N THR A 88 13.02 21.01 9.16
CA THR A 88 14.28 21.36 8.48
C THR A 88 14.40 20.83 7.05
N SER A 89 13.67 19.74 6.69
CA SER A 89 13.78 19.07 5.41
C SER A 89 13.03 19.77 4.28
N VAL A 90 11.92 20.43 4.60
CA VAL A 90 11.02 21.11 3.65
C VAL A 90 10.69 22.53 4.09
N LYS A 91 10.22 23.35 3.14
CA LYS A 91 9.79 24.74 3.38
C LYS A 91 8.54 25.06 2.57
N PRO A 92 7.78 26.12 2.92
CA PRO A 92 6.66 26.58 2.10
C PRO A 92 7.07 26.80 0.64
N GLY A 93 6.23 26.29 -0.27
CA GLY A 93 6.46 26.28 -1.71
C GLY A 93 7.13 25.01 -2.26
N ASP A 94 7.72 24.15 -1.43
CA ASP A 94 8.27 22.86 -1.90
C ASP A 94 7.13 21.92 -2.34
N ARG A 95 7.29 21.28 -3.49
CA ARG A 95 6.42 20.18 -3.95
C ARG A 95 6.83 18.89 -3.24
N VAL A 96 5.86 18.16 -2.69
CA VAL A 96 6.13 16.99 -1.86
C VAL A 96 5.19 15.81 -2.16
N ALA A 97 5.73 14.60 -2.09
CA ALA A 97 4.97 13.38 -1.88
C ALA A 97 4.78 13.16 -0.38
N VAL A 98 3.59 12.73 0.01
CA VAL A 98 3.26 12.47 1.41
C VAL A 98 3.30 10.97 1.67
N ASN A 99 4.09 10.57 2.66
CA ASN A 99 4.17 9.19 3.10
C ASN A 99 2.89 8.81 3.86
N VAL A 100 2.29 7.66 3.52
CA VAL A 100 1.12 7.09 4.22
C VAL A 100 1.41 6.87 5.70
N GLU A 101 2.65 6.53 6.01
CA GLU A 101 3.09 6.31 7.37
C GLU A 101 3.76 7.56 7.91
N THR A 102 3.20 8.07 8.99
CA THR A 102 3.85 9.08 9.80
C THR A 102 4.63 8.39 10.92
N PHE A 103 5.82 8.86 11.25
CA PHE A 103 6.63 8.21 12.27
C PHE A 103 7.58 9.17 13.00
N CYS A 104 7.78 8.93 14.30
CA CYS A 104 8.52 9.86 15.14
C CYS A 104 10.03 9.94 14.85
N GLY A 105 10.60 8.94 14.17
CA GLY A 105 12.03 8.83 13.85
C GLY A 105 12.95 8.49 15.05
N SER A 106 12.41 8.37 16.28
CA SER A 106 13.23 8.24 17.49
C SER A 106 12.95 7.00 18.33
N CYS A 107 11.81 6.33 18.17
CA CYS A 107 11.52 5.11 18.92
C CYS A 107 12.32 3.91 18.38
N PHE A 108 12.33 2.83 19.14
CA PHE A 108 13.04 1.60 18.78
C PHE A 108 12.70 1.14 17.36
N PHE A 109 11.42 1.08 17.01
CA PHE A 109 10.99 0.59 15.70
C PHE A 109 11.44 1.51 14.56
N CYS A 110 11.29 2.84 14.71
CA CYS A 110 11.73 3.80 13.71
C CYS A 110 13.24 3.71 13.45
N GLN A 111 14.04 3.56 14.50
CA GLN A 111 15.50 3.46 14.37
C GLN A 111 15.98 2.16 13.70
N HIS A 112 15.09 1.15 13.59
CA HIS A 112 15.36 -0.11 12.90
C HIS A 112 14.70 -0.19 11.52
N GLY A 113 14.09 0.91 11.03
CA GLY A 113 13.39 0.93 9.75
C GLY A 113 12.00 0.28 9.77
N TRP A 114 11.47 -0.08 10.93
CA TRP A 114 10.14 -0.68 11.10
C TRP A 114 9.11 0.40 11.44
N VAL A 115 8.97 1.36 10.55
CA VAL A 115 8.23 2.61 10.81
C VAL A 115 6.72 2.39 10.96
N ASN A 116 6.15 1.37 10.33
CA ASN A 116 4.75 0.96 10.52
C ASN A 116 4.43 0.63 11.98
N ASN A 117 5.41 0.21 12.75
CA ASN A 117 5.29 -0.15 14.15
C ASN A 117 5.70 1.00 15.10
N CYS A 118 5.77 2.25 14.61
CA CYS A 118 6.06 3.40 15.44
C CYS A 118 5.13 3.47 16.65
N THR A 119 5.71 3.67 17.85
CA THR A 119 4.95 3.67 19.11
C THR A 119 4.26 4.99 19.43
N ASP A 120 4.49 6.02 18.63
CA ASP A 120 3.81 7.29 18.79
C ASP A 120 2.32 7.18 18.43
N PRO A 121 1.39 7.88 19.12
CA PRO A 121 -0.03 7.87 18.79
C PRO A 121 -0.36 8.28 17.36
N ASN A 122 0.46 9.13 16.74
CA ASN A 122 0.34 9.54 15.34
C ASN A 122 1.24 8.70 14.41
N GLY A 123 1.86 7.63 14.90
CA GLY A 123 2.82 6.82 14.13
C GLY A 123 2.17 5.68 13.34
N GLY A 124 2.87 5.15 12.34
CA GLY A 124 2.38 4.14 11.42
C GLY A 124 1.28 4.67 10.49
N TRP A 125 0.44 3.83 9.93
CA TRP A 125 -0.68 4.30 9.11
C TRP A 125 -1.69 5.11 9.93
N ALA A 126 -1.47 6.42 10.03
CA ALA A 126 -2.33 7.35 10.74
C ALA A 126 -3.16 8.21 9.78
N LEU A 127 -2.55 8.79 8.74
CA LEU A 127 -3.23 9.63 7.75
C LEU A 127 -4.37 8.85 7.06
N GLY A 128 -5.55 9.46 7.01
CA GLY A 128 -6.75 8.87 6.42
C GLY A 128 -7.30 7.64 7.15
N CYS A 129 -6.74 7.30 8.32
CA CYS A 129 -7.19 6.14 9.11
C CYS A 129 -7.50 6.52 10.57
N ARG A 130 -6.60 7.24 11.25
CA ARG A 130 -6.76 7.66 12.65
C ARG A 130 -6.78 9.18 12.82
N ILE A 131 -6.19 9.89 11.87
CA ILE A 131 -6.23 11.34 11.72
C ILE A 131 -6.65 11.69 10.30
N ASP A 132 -7.06 12.94 10.07
CA ASP A 132 -7.50 13.40 8.75
C ASP A 132 -6.45 13.14 7.68
N GLY A 133 -6.90 12.69 6.52
CA GLY A 133 -6.11 12.38 5.34
C GLY A 133 -6.25 13.41 4.22
N GLY A 134 -5.77 13.04 3.04
CA GLY A 134 -5.54 13.94 1.92
C GLY A 134 -6.63 13.96 0.84
N GLN A 135 -7.78 13.33 1.03
CA GLN A 135 -8.95 13.60 0.16
C GLN A 135 -9.62 14.90 0.59
N ALA A 136 -8.84 15.99 0.58
CA ALA A 136 -9.16 17.33 1.04
C ALA A 136 -8.28 18.36 0.31
N GLU A 137 -8.57 19.65 0.47
CA GLU A 137 -7.72 20.72 -0.06
C GLU A 137 -6.41 20.88 0.72
N TYR A 138 -6.43 20.59 2.02
CA TYR A 138 -5.27 20.69 2.92
C TYR A 138 -5.21 19.48 3.85
N VAL A 139 -3.99 19.03 4.13
CA VAL A 139 -3.73 17.96 5.09
C VAL A 139 -2.63 18.39 6.06
N ARG A 140 -2.78 18.03 7.33
CA ARG A 140 -1.73 18.16 8.34
C ARG A 140 -0.91 16.86 8.36
N VAL A 141 0.38 16.97 8.14
CA VAL A 141 1.33 15.85 8.18
C VAL A 141 2.17 15.94 9.45
N PRO A 142 1.97 15.05 10.43
CA PRO A 142 2.84 14.93 11.60
C PRO A 142 4.24 14.47 11.21
N TYR A 143 5.24 14.89 11.99
CA TYR A 143 6.65 14.48 11.76
C TYR A 143 7.11 14.73 10.32
N ALA A 144 6.87 15.91 9.81
CA ALA A 144 7.00 16.24 8.40
C ALA A 144 8.42 16.02 7.83
N ASP A 145 9.47 16.06 8.66
CA ASP A 145 10.84 15.71 8.23
C ASP A 145 10.98 14.22 7.82
N GLN A 146 10.08 13.35 8.28
CA GLN A 146 10.01 11.94 7.92
C GLN A 146 8.84 11.62 6.99
N GLY A 147 7.79 12.44 7.03
CA GLY A 147 6.54 12.20 6.30
C GLY A 147 6.45 12.87 4.94
N LEU A 148 7.43 13.70 4.56
CA LEU A 148 7.42 14.46 3.32
C LEU A 148 8.73 14.27 2.56
N ASP A 149 8.62 13.88 1.29
CA ASP A 149 9.72 13.78 0.36
C ASP A 149 9.55 14.78 -0.78
N LYS A 150 10.60 15.58 -1.06
CA LYS A 150 10.57 16.58 -2.14
C LYS A 150 10.48 15.89 -3.50
N ILE A 151 9.51 16.31 -4.29
CA ILE A 151 9.37 15.85 -5.67
C ILE A 151 10.38 16.63 -6.53
N PRO A 152 11.27 15.95 -7.28
CA PRO A 152 12.15 16.61 -8.24
C PRO A 152 11.37 17.42 -9.28
N ASP A 153 11.95 18.51 -9.78
CA ASP A 153 11.31 19.38 -10.77
C ASP A 153 10.99 18.63 -12.08
N SER A 154 11.78 17.61 -12.41
CA SER A 154 11.59 16.73 -13.57
C SER A 154 10.45 15.73 -13.43
N VAL A 155 9.90 15.52 -12.22
CA VAL A 155 8.84 14.55 -11.91
C VAL A 155 7.51 15.29 -11.74
N THR A 156 6.47 14.81 -12.42
CA THR A 156 5.11 15.39 -12.31
C THR A 156 4.38 14.89 -11.06
N ASP A 157 3.29 15.55 -10.70
CA ASP A 157 2.44 15.13 -9.57
C ASP A 157 1.81 13.76 -9.84
N GLU A 158 1.41 13.48 -11.08
CA GLU A 158 0.85 12.18 -11.48
C GLU A 158 1.89 11.05 -11.34
N GLN A 159 3.15 11.29 -11.70
CA GLN A 159 4.23 10.33 -11.52
C GLN A 159 4.53 10.06 -10.05
N ALA A 160 4.43 11.08 -9.19
CA ALA A 160 4.74 10.97 -7.76
C ALA A 160 3.56 10.50 -6.91
N LEU A 161 2.32 10.48 -7.44
CA LEU A 161 1.09 10.29 -6.68
C LEU A 161 1.09 9.02 -5.78
N PHE A 162 1.71 7.97 -6.25
CA PHE A 162 1.67 6.66 -5.58
C PHE A 162 2.90 6.34 -4.75
N VAL A 163 3.87 7.25 -4.71
CA VAL A 163 5.15 7.07 -3.99
C VAL A 163 4.94 6.80 -2.51
N GLY A 164 3.97 7.50 -1.89
CA GLY A 164 3.75 7.43 -0.45
C GLY A 164 3.06 6.15 0.06
N ASP A 165 2.43 5.36 -0.80
CA ASP A 165 1.67 4.16 -0.39
C ASP A 165 1.88 2.97 -1.33
N VAL A 166 1.11 2.84 -2.42
CA VAL A 166 1.11 1.58 -3.19
C VAL A 166 2.45 1.30 -3.86
N LEU A 167 3.19 2.33 -4.28
CA LEU A 167 4.54 2.13 -4.82
C LEU A 167 5.53 1.78 -3.69
N ALA A 168 5.49 2.48 -2.55
CA ALA A 168 6.28 2.12 -1.38
C ALA A 168 5.98 0.68 -0.92
N THR A 169 4.71 0.28 -0.94
CA THR A 169 4.27 -1.08 -0.60
C THR A 169 4.86 -2.11 -1.58
N GLY A 170 4.81 -1.85 -2.88
CA GLY A 170 5.39 -2.72 -3.89
C GLY A 170 6.91 -2.83 -3.77
N TYR A 171 7.58 -1.72 -3.50
CA TYR A 171 9.02 -1.66 -3.30
C TYR A 171 9.47 -2.43 -2.06
N TRP A 172 8.81 -2.17 -0.92
CA TRP A 172 9.04 -2.92 0.32
C TRP A 172 8.80 -4.43 0.14
N ALA A 173 7.70 -4.81 -0.52
CA ALA A 173 7.39 -6.21 -0.78
C ALA A 173 8.48 -6.91 -1.61
N ALA A 174 8.97 -6.25 -2.65
CA ALA A 174 10.06 -6.77 -3.48
C ALA A 174 11.36 -6.92 -2.67
N GLN A 175 11.71 -5.92 -1.85
CA GLN A 175 12.93 -5.95 -1.02
C GLN A 175 12.91 -7.07 0.01
N ILE A 176 11.82 -7.22 0.80
CA ILE A 176 11.75 -8.26 1.84
C ILE A 176 11.67 -9.67 1.24
N SER A 177 11.31 -9.80 -0.03
CA SER A 177 11.18 -11.10 -0.71
C SER A 177 12.51 -11.72 -1.13
N GLU A 178 13.63 -11.02 -0.98
CA GLU A 178 14.99 -11.52 -1.24
C GLU A 178 15.17 -12.14 -2.64
N ILE A 179 14.50 -11.55 -3.63
CA ILE A 179 14.47 -12.02 -5.02
C ILE A 179 15.88 -12.02 -5.63
N LYS A 180 16.20 -13.08 -6.37
CA LYS A 180 17.47 -13.26 -7.07
C LYS A 180 17.26 -13.37 -8.58
N GLU A 181 18.35 -13.15 -9.34
CA GLU A 181 18.31 -13.17 -10.82
C GLU A 181 17.86 -14.52 -11.41
N ASP A 182 18.11 -15.64 -10.72
CA ASP A 182 17.71 -16.97 -11.18
C ASP A 182 16.26 -17.35 -10.80
N ASP A 183 15.57 -16.52 -10.00
CA ASP A 183 14.27 -16.86 -9.45
C ASP A 183 13.16 -16.81 -10.50
N THR A 184 12.19 -17.71 -10.34
CA THR A 184 10.84 -17.58 -10.88
C THR A 184 9.97 -16.93 -9.81
N VAL A 185 9.45 -15.73 -10.09
CA VAL A 185 8.62 -14.95 -9.18
C VAL A 185 7.18 -15.01 -9.62
N LEU A 186 6.28 -15.39 -8.71
CA LEU A 186 4.83 -15.35 -8.91
C LEU A 186 4.23 -14.18 -8.14
N ILE A 187 3.45 -13.34 -8.84
CA ILE A 187 2.65 -12.27 -8.24
C ILE A 187 1.18 -12.65 -8.39
N ILE A 188 0.45 -12.79 -7.28
CA ILE A 188 -0.98 -13.07 -7.26
C ILE A 188 -1.75 -11.79 -7.00
N GLY A 189 -2.39 -11.28 -8.04
CA GLY A 189 -3.12 -10.01 -8.08
C GLY A 189 -2.46 -9.00 -9.02
N ALA A 190 -3.19 -8.54 -10.04
CA ALA A 190 -2.82 -7.46 -10.95
C ALA A 190 -3.59 -6.17 -10.67
N GLY A 191 -3.97 -5.95 -9.41
CA GLY A 191 -4.48 -4.67 -8.93
C GLY A 191 -3.38 -3.62 -8.80
N PRO A 192 -3.70 -2.39 -8.36
CA PRO A 192 -2.71 -1.31 -8.24
C PRO A 192 -1.45 -1.71 -7.48
N THR A 193 -1.61 -2.35 -6.31
CA THR A 193 -0.47 -2.84 -5.50
C THR A 193 0.34 -3.90 -6.25
N GLY A 194 -0.33 -4.84 -6.94
CA GLY A 194 0.35 -5.87 -7.74
C GLY A 194 1.13 -5.29 -8.92
N LEU A 195 0.59 -4.28 -9.59
CA LEU A 195 1.26 -3.61 -10.70
C LEU A 195 2.46 -2.76 -10.24
N CYS A 196 2.37 -2.09 -9.08
CA CYS A 196 3.53 -1.45 -8.46
C CYS A 196 4.58 -2.48 -8.01
N THR A 197 4.13 -3.59 -7.39
CA THR A 197 5.01 -4.71 -7.01
C THR A 197 5.72 -5.28 -8.24
N LEU A 198 5.01 -5.47 -9.36
CA LEU A 198 5.60 -5.95 -10.62
C LEU A 198 6.72 -5.03 -11.10
N GLN A 199 6.52 -3.71 -11.10
CA GLN A 199 7.55 -2.76 -11.51
C GLN A 199 8.79 -2.87 -10.62
N CYS A 200 8.61 -2.99 -9.29
CA CYS A 200 9.71 -3.12 -8.34
C CYS A 200 10.44 -4.47 -8.47
N VAL A 201 9.71 -5.57 -8.68
CA VAL A 201 10.28 -6.91 -8.93
C VAL A 201 11.13 -6.92 -10.19
N ARG A 202 10.70 -6.25 -11.27
CA ARG A 202 11.48 -6.13 -12.53
C ARG A 202 12.84 -5.49 -12.34
N LEU A 203 13.00 -4.57 -11.39
CA LEU A 203 14.29 -3.95 -11.07
C LEU A 203 15.32 -4.94 -10.49
N LEU A 204 14.87 -6.08 -9.98
CA LEU A 204 15.72 -7.12 -9.41
C LEU A 204 16.13 -8.19 -10.46
N HIS A 205 15.63 -8.04 -11.69
CA HIS A 205 15.97 -8.88 -12.85
C HIS A 205 15.82 -10.40 -12.63
N PRO A 206 14.70 -10.89 -12.02
CA PRO A 206 14.50 -12.32 -11.87
C PRO A 206 14.42 -13.00 -13.26
N LYS A 207 14.70 -14.30 -13.31
CA LYS A 207 14.68 -15.08 -14.54
C LYS A 207 13.31 -15.08 -15.21
N ARG A 208 12.24 -15.17 -14.41
CA ARG A 208 10.84 -15.14 -14.88
C ARG A 208 9.95 -14.42 -13.90
N ILE A 209 8.96 -13.72 -14.41
CA ILE A 209 7.86 -13.15 -13.63
C ILE A 209 6.56 -13.70 -14.18
N ILE A 210 5.72 -14.23 -13.30
CA ILE A 210 4.37 -14.70 -13.60
C ILE A 210 3.39 -13.85 -12.82
N VAL A 211 2.37 -13.31 -13.50
CA VAL A 211 1.28 -12.56 -12.87
C VAL A 211 -0.02 -13.33 -13.03
N CYS A 212 -0.74 -13.52 -11.93
CA CYS A 212 -2.04 -14.17 -11.90
C CYS A 212 -3.13 -13.21 -11.44
N ASP A 213 -4.21 -13.09 -12.20
CA ASP A 213 -5.42 -12.38 -11.79
C ASP A 213 -6.68 -13.07 -12.34
N ILE A 214 -7.83 -12.81 -11.71
CA ILE A 214 -9.15 -13.26 -12.19
C ILE A 214 -9.69 -12.37 -13.30
N ASP A 215 -9.18 -11.16 -13.40
CA ASP A 215 -9.64 -10.12 -14.32
C ASP A 215 -8.76 -10.10 -15.57
N GLU A 216 -9.31 -10.59 -16.68
CA GLU A 216 -8.58 -10.67 -17.95
C GLU A 216 -8.16 -9.30 -18.47
N ALA A 217 -8.95 -8.25 -18.24
CA ALA A 217 -8.58 -6.89 -18.64
C ALA A 217 -7.31 -6.39 -17.92
N ARG A 218 -7.10 -6.81 -16.67
CA ARG A 218 -5.87 -6.52 -15.94
C ARG A 218 -4.67 -7.32 -16.45
N LEU A 219 -4.91 -8.58 -16.84
CA LEU A 219 -3.87 -9.39 -17.48
C LEU A 219 -3.50 -8.82 -18.86
N ASP A 220 -4.47 -8.30 -19.62
CA ASP A 220 -4.21 -7.60 -20.86
C ASP A 220 -3.40 -6.32 -20.67
N PHE A 221 -3.67 -5.56 -19.60
CA PHE A 221 -2.85 -4.43 -19.20
C PHE A 221 -1.38 -4.86 -18.95
N VAL A 222 -1.17 -5.98 -18.23
CA VAL A 222 0.18 -6.52 -18.00
C VAL A 222 0.85 -6.89 -19.31
N ARG A 223 0.17 -7.62 -20.20
CA ARG A 223 0.71 -8.02 -21.52
C ARG A 223 1.08 -6.83 -22.39
N LEU A 224 0.28 -5.76 -22.32
CA LEU A 224 0.52 -4.56 -23.10
C LEU A 224 1.73 -3.78 -22.62
N HIS A 225 1.88 -3.60 -21.30
CA HIS A 225 2.91 -2.75 -20.71
C HIS A 225 4.20 -3.50 -20.34
N TYR A 226 4.10 -4.82 -20.16
CA TYR A 226 5.22 -5.70 -19.71
C TYR A 226 5.22 -7.01 -20.51
N PRO A 227 5.53 -6.96 -21.84
CA PRO A 227 5.40 -8.12 -22.74
C PRO A 227 6.31 -9.30 -22.38
N GLU A 228 7.34 -9.09 -21.56
CA GLU A 228 8.23 -10.13 -21.02
C GLU A 228 7.62 -10.91 -19.86
N VAL A 229 6.52 -10.42 -19.27
CA VAL A 229 5.86 -11.04 -18.10
C VAL A 229 4.84 -12.08 -18.55
N LEU A 230 4.92 -13.26 -17.96
CA LEU A 230 3.94 -14.32 -18.19
C LEU A 230 2.67 -14.05 -17.38
N THR A 231 1.51 -14.31 -17.99
CA THR A 231 0.21 -14.09 -17.34
C THR A 231 -0.63 -15.34 -17.35
N THR A 232 -1.42 -15.55 -16.28
CA THR A 232 -2.32 -16.68 -16.16
C THR A 232 -3.53 -16.35 -15.27
N THR A 233 -4.59 -17.15 -15.41
CA THR A 233 -5.76 -17.10 -14.51
C THR A 233 -5.64 -18.12 -13.39
N PRO A 234 -6.41 -18.01 -12.31
CA PRO A 234 -6.38 -18.95 -11.18
C PRO A 234 -6.65 -20.42 -11.57
N ASP A 235 -7.51 -20.65 -12.54
CA ASP A 235 -7.93 -22.00 -12.94
C ASP A 235 -6.77 -22.83 -13.51
N CYS A 236 -5.78 -22.18 -14.11
CA CYS A 236 -4.61 -22.83 -14.70
C CYS A 236 -3.33 -22.61 -13.89
N LEU A 237 -3.40 -21.89 -12.76
CA LEU A 237 -2.23 -21.33 -12.09
C LEU A 237 -1.17 -22.39 -11.72
N THR A 238 -1.57 -23.46 -11.04
CA THR A 238 -0.61 -24.48 -10.55
C THR A 238 0.14 -25.14 -11.69
N ASP A 239 -0.57 -25.61 -12.71
CA ASP A 239 0.04 -26.27 -13.88
C ASP A 239 0.91 -25.28 -14.66
N PHE A 240 0.46 -24.03 -14.77
CA PHE A 240 1.20 -22.99 -15.46
C PHE A 240 2.52 -22.65 -14.76
N VAL A 241 2.50 -22.51 -13.42
CA VAL A 241 3.71 -22.26 -12.63
C VAL A 241 4.66 -23.45 -12.71
N LEU A 242 4.15 -24.69 -12.62
CA LEU A 242 4.99 -25.90 -12.76
C LEU A 242 5.67 -25.98 -14.12
N ALA A 243 4.95 -25.65 -15.20
CA ALA A 243 5.50 -25.65 -16.56
C ALA A 243 6.52 -24.53 -16.82
N ASN A 244 6.45 -23.43 -16.05
CA ASN A 244 7.27 -22.25 -16.22
C ASN A 244 8.24 -22.00 -15.05
N SER A 245 8.54 -22.99 -14.25
CA SER A 245 9.51 -22.94 -13.15
C SER A 245 10.54 -24.05 -13.28
N ASP A 246 11.75 -23.83 -12.75
CA ASP A 246 12.86 -24.79 -12.88
C ASP A 246 12.88 -25.81 -11.74
N HIS A 247 12.19 -25.54 -10.62
CA HIS A 247 12.30 -26.30 -9.37
C HIS A 247 10.96 -26.78 -8.82
N GLY A 248 9.96 -26.97 -9.69
CA GLY A 248 8.65 -27.51 -9.30
C GLY A 248 7.80 -26.53 -8.49
N GLY A 249 7.84 -25.27 -8.84
CA GLY A 249 7.10 -24.17 -8.25
C GLY A 249 7.88 -22.86 -8.27
N ALA A 250 7.26 -21.77 -7.91
CA ALA A 250 7.90 -20.45 -7.83
C ALA A 250 8.88 -20.38 -6.67
N ASP A 251 10.02 -19.73 -6.90
CA ASP A 251 11.06 -19.45 -5.88
C ASP A 251 10.58 -18.41 -4.87
N VAL A 252 9.86 -17.41 -5.36
CA VAL A 252 9.24 -16.35 -4.58
C VAL A 252 7.79 -16.17 -5.01
N VAL A 253 6.90 -16.06 -4.04
CA VAL A 253 5.48 -15.75 -4.29
C VAL A 253 5.09 -14.50 -3.52
N LEU A 254 4.56 -13.50 -4.23
CA LEU A 254 4.02 -12.27 -3.66
C LEU A 254 2.49 -12.31 -3.75
N GLU A 255 1.82 -12.41 -2.61
CA GLU A 255 0.36 -12.41 -2.51
C GLU A 255 -0.11 -10.99 -2.22
N VAL A 256 -0.75 -10.36 -3.21
CA VAL A 256 -1.17 -8.95 -3.17
C VAL A 256 -2.67 -8.75 -3.49
N ALA A 257 -3.46 -9.83 -3.51
CA ALA A 257 -4.88 -9.81 -3.85
C ALA A 257 -5.83 -9.88 -2.64
N GLY A 258 -5.47 -10.62 -1.59
CA GLY A 258 -6.22 -10.69 -0.32
C GLY A 258 -7.58 -11.39 -0.41
N SER A 259 -7.78 -12.32 -1.34
CA SER A 259 -9.04 -13.08 -1.44
C SER A 259 -9.03 -14.32 -0.55
N LYS A 260 -10.19 -14.96 -0.41
CA LYS A 260 -10.34 -16.16 0.44
C LYS A 260 -9.43 -17.32 0.02
N THR A 261 -9.02 -17.39 -1.25
CA THR A 261 -8.27 -18.51 -1.82
C THR A 261 -6.81 -18.18 -2.13
N THR A 262 -6.46 -16.90 -2.25
CA THR A 262 -5.15 -16.48 -2.77
C THR A 262 -4.00 -16.82 -1.85
N PHE A 263 -4.19 -16.81 -0.52
CA PHE A 263 -3.17 -17.29 0.41
C PHE A 263 -2.85 -18.77 0.20
N ARG A 264 -3.89 -19.61 -0.01
CA ARG A 264 -3.71 -21.02 -0.31
C ARG A 264 -2.98 -21.22 -1.64
N MET A 265 -3.41 -20.53 -2.68
CA MET A 265 -2.76 -20.56 -3.99
C MET A 265 -1.29 -20.18 -3.90
N ALA A 266 -0.95 -19.17 -3.08
CA ALA A 266 0.41 -18.70 -2.91
C ALA A 266 1.35 -19.80 -2.39
N TRP A 267 0.98 -20.48 -1.31
CA TRP A 267 1.85 -21.53 -0.77
C TRP A 267 1.79 -22.84 -1.55
N GLU A 268 0.70 -23.15 -2.26
CA GLU A 268 0.61 -24.30 -3.14
C GLU A 268 1.55 -24.18 -4.34
N CYS A 269 1.63 -22.99 -4.95
CA CYS A 269 2.49 -22.72 -6.10
C CYS A 269 3.96 -22.49 -5.75
N ALA A 270 4.27 -22.31 -4.47
CA ALA A 270 5.64 -22.14 -3.99
C ALA A 270 6.40 -23.49 -4.01
N ARG A 271 7.64 -23.51 -4.52
CA ARG A 271 8.50 -24.69 -4.40
C ARG A 271 8.93 -24.94 -2.94
N PRO A 272 9.49 -26.11 -2.61
CA PRO A 272 10.15 -26.27 -1.32
C PRO A 272 11.25 -25.22 -1.07
N ASN A 273 11.33 -24.74 0.17
CA ASN A 273 12.23 -23.65 0.60
C ASN A 273 12.02 -22.30 -0.11
N ALA A 274 10.83 -22.04 -0.63
CA ALA A 274 10.46 -20.77 -1.23
C ALA A 274 10.10 -19.71 -0.16
N ILE A 275 10.13 -18.44 -0.58
CA ILE A 275 9.61 -17.32 0.20
C ILE A 275 8.20 -16.98 -0.30
N VAL A 276 7.25 -16.88 0.64
CA VAL A 276 5.88 -16.43 0.39
C VAL A 276 5.67 -15.13 1.15
N THR A 277 5.59 -14.03 0.40
CA THR A 277 5.35 -12.68 0.94
C THR A 277 3.88 -12.33 0.81
N VAL A 278 3.22 -12.11 1.95
CA VAL A 278 1.80 -11.77 2.02
C VAL A 278 1.66 -10.28 2.33
N VAL A 279 1.23 -9.53 1.35
CA VAL A 279 1.12 -8.05 1.40
C VAL A 279 -0.32 -7.60 1.57
N ALA A 280 -1.26 -8.36 1.01
CA ALA A 280 -2.66 -7.99 0.96
C ALA A 280 -3.32 -7.95 2.35
N LEU A 281 -4.32 -7.07 2.49
CA LEU A 281 -5.22 -7.06 3.64
C LEU A 281 -6.33 -8.10 3.47
N TYR A 282 -6.51 -8.94 4.49
CA TYR A 282 -7.55 -9.96 4.50
C TYR A 282 -8.72 -9.57 5.41
N ASN A 283 -9.93 -9.85 4.98
CA ASN A 283 -11.15 -9.62 5.76
C ASN A 283 -11.41 -10.68 6.85
N GLY A 284 -10.54 -11.66 7.00
CA GLY A 284 -10.70 -12.73 8.00
C GLY A 284 -9.48 -13.64 8.10
N PRO A 285 -9.47 -14.56 9.08
CA PRO A 285 -8.36 -15.47 9.33
C PRO A 285 -8.04 -16.33 8.10
N GLN A 286 -6.75 -16.58 7.88
CA GLN A 286 -6.26 -17.56 6.91
C GLN A 286 -5.70 -18.77 7.63
N SER A 287 -5.84 -19.96 7.02
CA SER A 287 -5.39 -21.23 7.60
C SER A 287 -4.00 -21.60 7.08
N LEU A 288 -3.15 -22.06 7.99
CA LEU A 288 -1.90 -22.75 7.68
C LEU A 288 -2.12 -24.25 7.87
N PRO A 289 -2.41 -25.01 6.81
CA PRO A 289 -2.63 -26.46 6.89
C PRO A 289 -1.29 -27.18 7.00
N LEU A 290 -0.69 -27.15 8.19
CA LEU A 290 0.66 -27.67 8.46
C LEU A 290 0.90 -29.11 7.97
N PRO A 291 -0.08 -30.05 8.04
CA PRO A 291 0.12 -31.38 7.47
C PRO A 291 0.41 -31.36 5.96
N ASP A 292 -0.29 -30.49 5.20
CA ASP A 292 -0.15 -30.39 3.75
C ASP A 292 1.15 -29.66 3.35
N MET A 293 1.66 -28.84 4.27
CA MET A 293 2.88 -28.04 4.07
C MET A 293 4.14 -28.74 4.60
N TYR A 294 3.98 -29.90 5.24
CA TYR A 294 5.11 -30.63 5.81
C TYR A 294 6.13 -31.00 4.71
N GLY A 295 7.37 -30.63 4.93
CA GLY A 295 8.46 -30.85 3.97
C GLY A 295 8.64 -29.76 2.92
N LYS A 296 7.72 -28.77 2.81
CA LYS A 296 7.96 -27.61 1.94
C LYS A 296 8.95 -26.60 2.54
N ASN A 297 9.12 -26.55 3.85
CA ASN A 297 10.06 -25.63 4.55
C ASN A 297 9.92 -24.17 4.10
N LEU A 298 8.69 -23.67 3.96
CA LEU A 298 8.41 -22.32 3.45
C LEU A 298 8.79 -21.25 4.46
N ILE A 299 9.21 -20.09 3.94
CA ILE A 299 9.40 -18.88 4.71
C ILE A 299 8.23 -17.95 4.40
N PHE A 300 7.45 -17.60 5.42
CA PHE A 300 6.38 -16.61 5.29
C PHE A 300 6.85 -15.24 5.79
N LYS A 301 6.65 -14.21 4.97
CA LYS A 301 6.86 -12.82 5.34
C LYS A 301 5.54 -12.09 5.19
N THR A 302 5.12 -11.37 6.23
CA THR A 302 3.83 -10.67 6.21
C THR A 302 3.93 -9.41 7.05
N GLY A 303 3.20 -8.39 6.66
CA GLY A 303 3.16 -7.13 7.41
C GLY A 303 2.49 -6.01 6.61
N GLY A 304 2.46 -4.83 7.22
CA GLY A 304 2.23 -3.57 6.54
C GLY A 304 3.54 -3.01 6.03
N VAL A 305 3.48 -2.13 5.05
CA VAL A 305 4.64 -1.44 4.51
C VAL A 305 5.41 -0.71 5.61
N ASP A 306 6.73 -0.78 5.56
CA ASP A 306 7.60 0.16 6.25
C ASP A 306 8.04 1.22 5.23
N GLY A 307 7.24 2.29 5.12
CA GLY A 307 7.28 3.29 4.05
C GLY A 307 8.42 4.30 4.20
N CYS A 308 9.65 3.86 4.49
CA CYS A 308 10.79 4.76 4.66
C CYS A 308 11.60 5.02 3.38
N ASN A 309 11.21 4.45 2.23
CA ASN A 309 11.99 4.49 0.98
C ASN A 309 11.38 5.40 -0.11
N CYS A 310 10.56 6.38 0.27
CA CYS A 310 9.88 7.26 -0.70
C CYS A 310 10.86 8.08 -1.54
N ALA A 311 11.92 8.63 -0.94
CA ALA A 311 12.96 9.34 -1.67
C ALA A 311 13.67 8.47 -2.72
N GLU A 312 13.87 7.19 -2.41
CA GLU A 312 14.50 6.21 -3.30
C GLU A 312 13.59 5.86 -4.49
N THR A 313 12.30 5.67 -4.25
CA THR A 313 11.33 5.42 -5.32
C THR A 313 11.10 6.66 -6.19
N LEU A 314 11.12 7.88 -5.64
CA LEU A 314 11.13 9.12 -6.43
C LEU A 314 12.32 9.20 -7.37
N LYS A 315 13.51 8.81 -6.90
CA LYS A 315 14.72 8.77 -7.74
C LYS A 315 14.57 7.74 -8.88
N LEU A 316 13.99 6.57 -8.61
CA LEU A 316 13.73 5.56 -9.64
C LEU A 316 12.74 6.06 -10.71
N ILE A 317 11.76 6.87 -10.31
CA ILE A 317 10.85 7.54 -11.23
C ILE A 317 11.61 8.59 -12.06
N GLU A 318 12.42 9.43 -11.43
CA GLU A 318 13.23 10.46 -12.11
C GLU A 318 14.19 9.84 -13.13
N GLU A 319 14.76 8.67 -12.83
CA GLU A 319 15.61 7.91 -13.72
C GLU A 319 14.83 7.15 -14.83
N GLY A 320 13.50 7.24 -14.85
CA GLY A 320 12.64 6.54 -15.82
C GLY A 320 12.61 5.02 -15.66
N LYS A 321 13.01 4.49 -14.49
CA LYS A 321 13.00 3.05 -14.19
C LYS A 321 11.64 2.54 -13.72
N ILE A 322 10.82 3.43 -13.14
CA ILE A 322 9.45 3.20 -12.71
C ILE A 322 8.55 4.28 -13.34
N ASP A 323 7.42 3.86 -13.87
CA ASP A 323 6.35 4.76 -14.32
C ASP A 323 4.99 4.22 -13.86
N THR A 324 4.37 4.91 -12.92
CA THR A 324 3.07 4.55 -12.37
C THR A 324 1.92 5.32 -13.03
N THR A 325 2.20 6.24 -13.95
CA THR A 325 1.17 7.05 -14.62
C THR A 325 0.13 6.24 -15.39
N PRO A 326 0.47 5.11 -16.06
CA PRO A 326 -0.53 4.28 -16.71
C PRO A 326 -1.57 3.66 -15.78
N LEU A 327 -1.31 3.64 -14.46
CA LEU A 327 -2.28 3.16 -13.47
C LEU A 327 -3.43 4.14 -13.27
N ILE A 328 -3.25 5.43 -13.56
CA ILE A 328 -4.28 6.47 -13.45
C ILE A 328 -5.23 6.34 -14.64
N THR A 329 -6.27 5.55 -14.48
CA THR A 329 -7.26 5.33 -15.54
C THR A 329 -8.36 6.39 -15.56
N HIS A 330 -8.61 7.03 -14.42
CA HIS A 330 -9.68 8.02 -14.25
C HIS A 330 -9.18 9.21 -13.42
N THR A 331 -9.78 10.37 -13.68
CA THR A 331 -9.52 11.60 -12.92
C THR A 331 -10.84 12.30 -12.62
N TYR A 332 -11.03 12.70 -11.37
CA TYR A 332 -12.20 13.45 -10.90
C TYR A 332 -11.76 14.69 -10.12
N ALA A 333 -12.63 15.70 -10.08
CA ALA A 333 -12.47 16.79 -9.12
C ALA A 333 -12.89 16.33 -7.72
N LEU A 334 -12.34 16.95 -6.67
CA LEU A 334 -12.68 16.62 -5.28
C LEU A 334 -14.18 16.72 -4.99
N LYS A 335 -14.87 17.68 -5.61
CA LYS A 335 -16.34 17.85 -5.51
C LYS A 335 -17.13 16.64 -6.03
N ASP A 336 -16.55 15.85 -6.92
CA ASP A 336 -17.17 14.67 -7.56
C ASP A 336 -16.70 13.35 -6.93
N ILE A 337 -16.12 13.40 -5.73
CA ILE A 337 -15.49 12.25 -5.06
C ILE A 337 -16.45 11.09 -4.80
N GLU A 338 -17.74 11.36 -4.57
CA GLU A 338 -18.75 10.31 -4.37
C GLU A 338 -18.91 9.44 -5.62
N GLU A 339 -18.93 10.06 -6.80
CA GLU A 339 -18.98 9.35 -8.07
C GLU A 339 -17.67 8.59 -8.33
N ALA A 340 -16.53 9.19 -8.02
CA ALA A 340 -15.24 8.52 -8.09
C ALA A 340 -15.21 7.24 -7.22
N TYR A 341 -15.72 7.31 -5.99
CA TYR A 341 -15.86 6.13 -5.13
C TYR A 341 -16.81 5.09 -5.71
N ARG A 342 -17.93 5.51 -6.31
CA ARG A 342 -18.89 4.60 -6.95
C ARG A 342 -18.20 3.83 -8.08
N VAL A 343 -17.48 4.52 -8.97
CA VAL A 343 -16.75 3.90 -10.09
C VAL A 343 -15.67 2.94 -9.56
N PHE A 344 -14.89 3.37 -8.57
CA PHE A 344 -13.81 2.57 -7.99
C PHE A 344 -14.31 1.30 -7.30
N GLU A 345 -15.34 1.41 -6.45
CA GLU A 345 -15.90 0.30 -5.68
C GLU A 345 -16.59 -0.74 -6.57
N THR A 346 -17.30 -0.28 -7.61
CA THR A 346 -18.01 -1.15 -8.54
C THR A 346 -17.14 -1.63 -9.72
N ARG A 347 -15.86 -1.21 -9.76
CA ARG A 347 -14.90 -1.59 -10.81
C ARG A 347 -15.40 -1.31 -12.22
N LEU A 348 -16.04 -0.16 -12.44
CA LEU A 348 -16.55 0.23 -13.74
C LEU A 348 -15.42 0.73 -14.67
N ASP A 349 -15.68 0.62 -15.96
CA ASP A 349 -14.89 1.21 -17.03
C ASP A 349 -13.39 0.88 -17.00
N GLY A 350 -13.04 -0.34 -16.50
CA GLY A 350 -11.65 -0.79 -16.41
C GLY A 350 -10.80 -0.04 -15.39
N VAL A 351 -11.43 0.52 -14.35
CA VAL A 351 -10.71 1.33 -13.34
C VAL A 351 -9.58 0.52 -12.66
N ILE A 352 -8.39 1.14 -12.63
CA ILE A 352 -7.23 0.66 -11.85
C ILE A 352 -7.00 1.62 -10.69
N LYS A 353 -6.72 2.89 -10.98
CA LYS A 353 -6.57 3.97 -10.00
C LYS A 353 -7.32 5.21 -10.45
N ILE A 354 -7.81 5.96 -9.46
CA ILE A 354 -8.48 7.25 -9.69
C ILE A 354 -7.64 8.35 -9.05
N ALA A 355 -7.27 9.33 -9.85
CA ALA A 355 -6.69 10.57 -9.35
C ALA A 355 -7.80 11.57 -9.00
N ILE A 356 -7.67 12.24 -7.86
CA ILE A 356 -8.61 13.27 -7.38
C ILE A 356 -7.87 14.60 -7.35
N LYS A 357 -8.31 15.55 -8.18
CA LYS A 357 -7.79 16.93 -8.19
C LYS A 357 -8.46 17.74 -7.09
N SER A 358 -7.67 18.29 -6.16
CA SER A 358 -8.18 19.01 -4.99
C SER A 358 -8.54 20.47 -5.27
N ALA A 359 -7.93 21.09 -6.30
CA ALA A 359 -8.26 22.45 -6.76
C ALA A 359 -8.41 22.48 -8.28
N GLU A 360 -9.29 23.36 -8.79
CA GLU A 360 -9.34 23.75 -10.20
C GLU A 360 -8.21 24.74 -10.50
#